data_d010ebf7cef91de3c1fce20d0a5c74f4
#
_entry.id   d010ebf7cef91de3c1fce20d0a5c74f4
#
_cell.length_a   1.000
_cell.length_b   1.000
_cell.length_c   1.000
_cell.angle_alpha   90.00
_cell.angle_beta   90.00
_cell.angle_gamma   90.00
#
_symmetry.space_group_name_H-M   'P 1'
#
loop_
_entity.id
_entity.type
_entity.pdbx_description
1 polymer ?
#
loop_
_entity_poly.entity_id
_entity_poly.type
_entity_poly.pdbx_seq_one_letter_code
_entity_poly.pdbx_strand_id
1 'polypeptide(L)'
;QSSGYADVYKNNLTIGGSTSGGSTGGSSSGGNTSGGSSSTWNGLTVQCEDMTLGGSYASKISSPFNGVALYGNNDSCSYTQYFGYGTHDFTLRGCSNNSKMAQVDLYVGGQKKGTFYYGGSYPAEYTIKNVTHGLGNQEVKLVVTSDDGTWDGYVDYLTIK
;
A
#
# COMPACT_ATOMS: atom_id res chain seq x y z
N GLN A 1 0.73 15.41 3.26
CA GLN A 1 0.44 14.38 3.84
C GLN A 1 1.27 13.25 3.45
N SER A 2 1.57 13.14 2.24
CA SER A 2 2.52 12.12 1.93
C SER A 2 3.80 12.30 2.70
N SER A 3 4.06 13.47 3.23
CA SER A 3 5.22 13.63 4.08
C SER A 3 5.18 12.70 5.27
N GLY A 4 3.99 12.35 5.73
CA GLY A 4 3.88 11.39 6.81
C GLY A 4 4.44 10.04 6.44
N TYR A 5 4.23 9.63 5.21
CA TYR A 5 4.78 8.35 4.75
C TYR A 5 6.28 8.40 4.63
N ALA A 6 6.77 9.50 4.10
CA ALA A 6 8.20 9.66 3.98
C ALA A 6 8.86 9.66 5.35
N ASP A 7 8.23 10.31 6.31
CA ASP A 7 8.76 10.36 7.65
C ASP A 7 8.77 8.99 8.29
N VAL A 8 7.68 8.25 8.15
CA VAL A 8 7.64 6.88 8.67
C VAL A 8 8.73 6.06 8.03
N TYR A 9 8.89 6.20 6.74
CA TYR A 9 9.91 5.45 6.06
C TYR A 9 11.30 5.79 6.54
N LYS A 10 11.59 7.07 6.67
CA LYS A 10 12.90 7.51 7.11
C LYS A 10 13.21 7.00 8.50
N ASN A 11 12.23 7.02 9.35
CA ASN A 11 12.44 6.58 10.71
C ASN A 11 12.67 5.08 10.80
N ASN A 12 12.06 4.38 9.91
CA ASN A 12 12.22 2.95 9.92
C ASN A 12 13.48 2.51 9.28
N LEU A 13 13.83 3.29 8.46
CA LEU A 13 14.81 2.79 7.63
C LEU A 13 15.97 3.49 7.67
N THR A 14 15.51 3.79 7.87
CA THR A 14 16.25 4.16 7.74
C THR A 14 16.54 3.52 7.53
N ILE A 15 16.11 2.98 7.38
CA ILE A 15 16.04 2.27 7.11
C ILE A 15 16.63 1.82 6.56
N GLY A 16 16.99 1.62 6.72
CA GLY A 16 17.59 1.21 6.43
C GLY A 16 18.38 1.27 6.47
N GLY A 17 18.26 1.67 7.04
CA GLY A 17 18.74 1.68 7.26
C GLY A 17 19.19 2.00 7.56
N SER A 18 19.12 2.53 7.92
CA SER A 18 19.32 2.85 8.38
C SER A 18 19.67 3.43 8.81
N THR A 19 19.63 3.86 9.07
CA THR A 19 19.75 4.30 9.55
C THR A 19 20.28 4.73 10.09
N SER A 20 20.41 4.93 10.15
CA SER A 20 20.75 5.09 10.76
C SER A 20 21.27 5.38 11.35
N GLY A 21 21.31 5.71 11.40
CA GLY A 21 21.71 5.64 12.13
C GLY A 21 22.12 5.82 12.63
N GLY A 22 22.20 6.18 12.64
CA GLY A 22 22.59 6.02 13.27
C GLY A 22 22.93 6.07 13.63
N SER A 23 22.99 6.27 13.61
CA SER A 23 23.32 6.13 14.13
C SER A 23 23.73 6.25 14.53
N THR A 24 23.67 6.35 14.48
CA THR A 24 23.95 6.20 15.03
C THR A 24 24.26 6.11 15.54
N GLY A 25 24.16 6.21 15.32
CA GLY A 25 24.35 5.76 15.84
C GLY A 25 24.46 5.45 16.12
N GLY A 26 24.52 5.65 16.05
CA GLY A 26 24.61 5.06 16.41
C GLY A 26 24.53 4.65 16.51
N SER A 27 24.60 4.77 16.57
CA SER A 27 24.60 4.16 16.78
C SER A 27 24.57 3.75 16.86
N SER A 28 24.55 3.75 16.88
CA SER A 28 24.53 3.20 17.07
C SER A 28 24.51 2.78 17.15
N SER A 29 24.51 2.79 17.16
CA SER A 29 24.45 2.19 17.34
C SER A 29 24.31 1.74 17.34
N GLY A 30 24.30 1.95 17.25
CA GLY A 30 24.13 1.30 17.33
C GLY A 30 23.77 0.82 17.14
N GLY A 31 23.77 1.01 16.95
CA GLY A 31 23.49 0.47 16.93
C GLY A 31 23.04 0.04 16.54
N ASN A 32 23.02 0.12 16.32
CA ASN A 32 22.69 -0.27 16.00
C ASN A 32 22.59 -0.83 15.63
N THR A 33 22.64 -0.86 15.44
CA THR A 33 22.48 -1.50 15.17
C THR A 33 22.53 -2.08 14.90
N SER A 34 22.55 -2.29 14.70
CA SER A 34 22.44 -2.99 14.40
C SER A 34 22.38 -3.46 14.03
N GLY A 35 22.39 -3.51 13.83
CA GLY A 35 22.17 -4.15 13.47
C GLY A 35 21.80 -4.30 13.02
N GLY A 36 21.79 -4.30 12.84
CA GLY A 36 21.29 -4.56 12.46
C GLY A 36 20.75 -4.36 12.07
N SER A 37 20.81 -4.51 11.96
CA SER A 37 20.21 -4.29 11.69
C SER A 37 19.57 -4.13 11.43
N SER A 38 19.25 -4.43 11.17
CA SER A 38 18.60 -4.30 11.09
C SER A 38 17.73 -3.94 10.90
N SER A 39 17.55 -4.20 10.50
CA SER A 39 16.68 -3.79 10.36
C SER A 39 15.60 -3.74 10.67
N THR A 40 15.05 -3.26 10.52
CA THR A 40 13.91 -3.39 11.28
C THR A 40 12.73 -2.71 10.66
N TRP A 41 12.46 -3.08 9.49
CA TRP A 41 11.23 -2.70 8.81
C TRP A 41 10.09 -3.50 9.44
N ASN A 42 9.21 -2.81 10.16
CA ASN A 42 8.07 -3.44 10.83
C ASN A 42 6.79 -3.35 10.04
N GLY A 43 6.87 -2.81 8.85
CA GLY A 43 5.69 -2.63 8.01
C GLY A 43 5.15 -1.22 8.09
N LEU A 44 4.28 -0.90 7.15
CA LEU A 44 3.69 0.42 6.98
C LEU A 44 2.24 0.25 6.58
N THR A 45 1.35 1.03 7.18
CA THR A 45 -0.06 1.06 6.79
C THR A 45 -0.39 2.44 6.23
N VAL A 46 -1.00 2.44 5.05
CA VAL A 46 -1.38 3.67 4.34
C VAL A 46 -2.89 3.64 4.13
N GLN A 47 -3.57 4.70 4.56
CA GLN A 47 -5.02 4.80 4.39
C GLN A 47 -5.32 5.18 2.95
N CYS A 48 -6.25 4.46 2.33
CA CYS A 48 -6.56 4.70 0.92
C CYS A 48 -7.19 6.08 0.70
N GLU A 49 -7.97 6.57 1.67
CA GLU A 49 -8.56 7.90 1.54
C GLU A 49 -7.53 9.04 1.57
N ASP A 50 -6.31 8.74 2.00
CA ASP A 50 -5.22 9.72 1.97
C ASP A 50 -4.43 9.69 0.66
N MET A 51 -4.76 8.76 -0.22
CA MET A 51 -4.10 8.64 -1.52
C MET A 51 -4.71 9.61 -2.55
N THR A 52 -4.00 9.79 -3.64
CA THR A 52 -4.49 10.57 -4.77
C THR A 52 -5.46 9.73 -5.59
N LEU A 53 -6.66 10.26 -5.84
CA LEU A 53 -7.68 9.56 -6.62
C LEU A 53 -7.48 9.82 -8.11
N GLY A 54 -7.77 8.82 -8.93
CA GLY A 54 -7.74 8.91 -10.37
C GLY A 54 -8.94 8.23 -10.98
N GLY A 55 -9.13 8.45 -12.28
CA GLY A 55 -10.29 7.92 -12.99
C GLY A 55 -11.48 8.87 -12.96
N SER A 56 -12.60 8.42 -13.48
CA SER A 56 -13.77 9.28 -13.65
C SER A 56 -14.68 9.31 -12.42
N TYR A 57 -14.67 8.24 -11.62
CA TYR A 57 -15.70 8.05 -10.61
C TYR A 57 -15.15 7.77 -9.20
N ALA A 58 -13.85 7.54 -9.05
CA ALA A 58 -13.29 7.24 -7.74
C ALA A 58 -13.65 8.34 -6.74
N SER A 59 -14.06 7.96 -5.54
CA SER A 59 -14.41 8.94 -4.52
C SER A 59 -14.16 8.37 -3.12
N LYS A 60 -13.99 9.28 -2.15
CA LYS A 60 -13.85 8.89 -0.76
C LYS A 60 -15.20 8.47 -0.20
N ILE A 61 -15.17 7.48 0.69
CA ILE A 61 -16.36 6.97 1.35
C ILE A 61 -16.12 6.92 2.86
N SER A 62 -17.21 6.87 3.62
CA SER A 62 -17.16 6.72 5.06
C SER A 62 -17.89 5.46 5.54
N SER A 63 -18.47 4.69 4.65
CA SER A 63 -19.16 3.44 4.96
C SER A 63 -18.91 2.47 3.81
N PRO A 64 -18.57 1.24 4.07
CA PRO A 64 -18.50 0.52 5.35
C PRO A 64 -17.28 0.85 6.19
N PHE A 65 -16.39 1.69 5.69
CA PHE A 65 -15.19 2.18 6.38
C PHE A 65 -14.80 3.50 5.73
N ASN A 66 -13.93 4.24 6.37
CA ASN A 66 -13.31 5.38 5.72
C ASN A 66 -12.31 4.85 4.71
N GLY A 67 -12.54 5.16 3.46
CA GLY A 67 -11.73 4.62 2.38
C GLY A 67 -12.08 5.24 1.03
N VAL A 68 -11.93 4.44 -0.02
CA VAL A 68 -12.17 4.88 -1.39
C VAL A 68 -13.05 3.87 -2.09
N ALA A 69 -14.03 4.37 -2.86
CA ALA A 69 -14.82 3.55 -3.77
C ALA A 69 -14.28 3.69 -5.18
N LEU A 70 -14.10 2.56 -5.83
CA LEU A 70 -13.66 2.45 -7.21
C LEU A 70 -14.85 1.91 -8.00
N TYR A 71 -15.52 2.80 -8.73
CA TYR A 71 -16.81 2.49 -9.35
C TYR A 71 -16.69 1.97 -10.77
N GLY A 72 -15.60 2.24 -11.45
CA GLY A 72 -15.47 1.84 -12.84
C GLY A 72 -14.02 1.57 -13.21
N ASN A 73 -13.83 1.04 -14.41
CA ASN A 73 -12.49 0.74 -14.89
C ASN A 73 -11.66 2.01 -14.96
N ASN A 74 -10.41 1.91 -14.54
CA ASN A 74 -9.44 2.98 -14.42
C ASN A 74 -9.63 3.89 -13.22
N ASP A 75 -10.64 3.67 -12.39
CA ASP A 75 -10.70 4.33 -11.11
C ASP A 75 -9.57 3.80 -10.22
N SER A 76 -8.90 4.69 -9.53
CA SER A 76 -7.70 4.33 -8.79
C SER A 76 -7.47 5.21 -7.58
N CYS A 77 -6.61 4.73 -6.69
CA CYS A 77 -5.96 5.57 -5.70
C CYS A 77 -4.48 5.20 -5.68
N SER A 78 -3.62 6.18 -5.51
CA SER A 78 -2.18 5.98 -5.63
C SER A 78 -1.41 6.95 -4.76
N TYR A 79 -0.16 6.57 -4.48
CA TYR A 79 0.77 7.45 -3.78
C TYR A 79 2.19 6.99 -4.10
N THR A 80 3.17 7.78 -3.73
CA THR A 80 4.58 7.45 -3.94
C THR A 80 5.17 6.92 -2.64
N GLN A 81 5.77 5.73 -2.71
CA GLN A 81 6.44 5.08 -1.59
C GLN A 81 7.93 4.97 -1.88
N TYR A 82 8.74 5.29 -0.89
CA TYR A 82 10.17 5.02 -0.97
C TYR A 82 10.45 3.62 -0.43
N PHE A 83 11.16 2.82 -1.23
CA PHE A 83 11.53 1.45 -0.86
C PHE A 83 13.04 1.31 -0.74
N GLY A 84 13.48 0.81 0.41
CA GLY A 84 14.87 0.44 0.63
C GLY A 84 15.18 -1.01 0.32
N TYR A 85 14.11 -1.82 0.17
CA TYR A 85 14.23 -3.24 -0.18
C TYR A 85 13.31 -3.50 -1.37
N GLY A 86 13.65 -4.53 -2.16
CA GLY A 86 12.98 -4.80 -3.41
C GLY A 86 11.90 -5.87 -3.37
N THR A 87 11.54 -6.38 -2.20
CA THR A 87 10.52 -7.42 -2.06
C THR A 87 9.69 -7.17 -0.81
N HIS A 88 8.37 -7.16 -0.96
CA HIS A 88 7.44 -6.95 0.15
C HIS A 88 6.16 -7.72 -0.07
N ASP A 89 5.42 -7.94 1.03
CA ASP A 89 4.05 -8.40 0.99
C ASP A 89 3.13 -7.19 1.05
N PHE A 90 2.10 -7.20 0.21
CA PHE A 90 1.10 -6.13 0.16
C PHE A 90 -0.24 -6.70 0.58
N THR A 91 -0.80 -6.16 1.65
CA THR A 91 -2.11 -6.55 2.18
C THR A 91 -3.07 -5.39 2.07
N LEU A 92 -4.17 -5.60 1.36
CA LEU A 92 -5.20 -4.58 1.19
C LEU A 92 -6.48 -5.04 1.89
N ARG A 93 -7.01 -4.16 2.75
CA ARG A 93 -8.33 -4.39 3.32
C ARG A 93 -9.35 -3.72 2.43
N GLY A 94 -10.38 -4.47 2.05
CA GLY A 94 -11.42 -3.96 1.18
C GLY A 94 -12.61 -4.89 1.14
N CYS A 95 -13.54 -4.58 0.25
CA CYS A 95 -14.72 -5.42 0.02
C CYS A 95 -15.35 -5.06 -1.32
N SER A 96 -16.31 -5.87 -1.73
CA SER A 96 -17.22 -5.56 -2.82
C SER A 96 -18.41 -4.78 -2.25
N ASN A 97 -19.17 -4.13 -3.13
CA ASN A 97 -20.43 -3.48 -2.73
C ASN A 97 -21.60 -4.46 -2.66
N ASN A 98 -21.39 -5.72 -3.07
CA ASN A 98 -22.45 -6.73 -3.07
C ASN A 98 -21.82 -8.12 -2.99
N SER A 99 -22.57 -9.15 -3.39
CA SER A 99 -22.08 -10.54 -3.32
C SER A 99 -21.19 -10.95 -4.50
N LYS A 100 -20.98 -10.05 -5.45
CA LYS A 100 -20.09 -10.34 -6.57
C LYS A 100 -18.66 -10.03 -6.18
N MET A 101 -17.73 -10.75 -6.77
CA MET A 101 -16.31 -10.59 -6.43
C MET A 101 -15.74 -9.31 -7.03
N ALA A 102 -15.25 -8.44 -6.16
CA ALA A 102 -14.49 -7.27 -6.57
C ALA A 102 -13.04 -7.63 -6.77
N GLN A 103 -12.40 -7.00 -7.74
CA GLN A 103 -11.00 -7.24 -8.10
C GLN A 103 -10.29 -5.90 -8.22
N VAL A 104 -9.24 -5.75 -7.42
CA VAL A 104 -8.44 -4.51 -7.40
C VAL A 104 -7.01 -4.88 -7.75
N ASP A 105 -6.48 -4.30 -8.81
CA ASP A 105 -5.12 -4.59 -9.24
C ASP A 105 -4.12 -3.75 -8.49
N LEU A 106 -2.97 -4.35 -8.18
CA LEU A 106 -1.83 -3.68 -7.59
C LEU A 106 -0.79 -3.39 -8.67
N TYR A 107 -0.42 -2.12 -8.81
CA TYR A 107 0.70 -1.70 -9.63
C TYR A 107 1.77 -1.06 -8.74
N VAL A 108 3.01 -1.40 -8.99
CA VAL A 108 4.15 -0.76 -8.33
C VAL A 108 5.15 -0.38 -9.40
N GLY A 109 5.47 0.91 -9.46
CA GLY A 109 6.39 1.42 -10.47
C GLY A 109 5.86 1.26 -11.89
N GLY A 110 4.54 1.29 -12.06
CA GLY A 110 3.93 1.18 -13.37
C GLY A 110 3.74 -0.24 -13.87
N GLN A 111 4.07 -1.24 -13.07
CA GLN A 111 3.94 -2.65 -13.45
C GLN A 111 2.93 -3.34 -12.57
N LYS A 112 2.04 -4.12 -13.19
CA LYS A 112 1.06 -4.91 -12.45
C LYS A 112 1.76 -6.02 -11.67
N LYS A 113 1.44 -6.12 -10.38
CA LYS A 113 2.05 -7.08 -9.47
C LYS A 113 1.10 -8.16 -9.02
N GLY A 114 -0.20 -7.97 -9.17
CA GLY A 114 -1.19 -8.95 -8.81
C GLY A 114 -2.55 -8.30 -8.65
N THR A 115 -3.48 -9.08 -8.11
CA THR A 115 -4.87 -8.64 -7.93
C THR A 115 -5.33 -9.05 -6.54
N PHE A 116 -6.02 -8.14 -5.87
CA PHE A 116 -6.71 -8.41 -4.60
C PHE A 116 -8.15 -8.80 -4.93
N TYR A 117 -8.65 -9.86 -4.26
CA TYR A 117 -9.98 -10.39 -4.52
C TYR A 117 -10.85 -10.29 -3.27
N TYR A 118 -12.07 -9.78 -3.42
CA TYR A 118 -13.02 -9.62 -2.32
C TYR A 118 -14.37 -10.21 -2.74
N GLY A 119 -14.70 -11.37 -2.17
CA GLY A 119 -15.83 -12.15 -2.61
C GLY A 119 -17.20 -11.72 -2.09
N GLY A 120 -17.27 -10.63 -1.31
CA GLY A 120 -18.54 -10.17 -0.77
C GLY A 120 -18.41 -8.79 -0.16
N SER A 121 -19.47 -8.35 0.51
CA SER A 121 -19.58 -6.98 1.03
C SER A 121 -19.02 -6.80 2.44
N TYR A 122 -18.51 -7.85 3.05
CA TYR A 122 -17.86 -7.73 4.37
C TYR A 122 -16.39 -7.44 4.18
N PRO A 123 -15.89 -6.39 4.84
CA PRO A 123 -14.46 -6.05 4.72
C PRO A 123 -13.57 -7.19 5.15
N ALA A 124 -12.53 -7.41 4.38
CA ALA A 124 -11.56 -8.47 4.62
C ALA A 124 -10.21 -8.06 4.07
N GLU A 125 -9.16 -8.73 4.52
CA GLU A 125 -7.81 -8.49 4.03
C GLU A 125 -7.43 -9.56 3.02
N TYR A 126 -6.72 -9.13 1.99
CA TYR A 126 -6.16 -10.02 0.99
C TYR A 126 -4.68 -9.65 0.81
N THR A 127 -3.80 -10.65 0.81
CA THR A 127 -2.36 -10.42 0.73
C THR A 127 -1.79 -10.96 -0.58
N ILE A 128 -1.03 -10.13 -1.27
CA ILE A 128 -0.19 -10.56 -2.38
C ILE A 128 1.23 -10.64 -1.82
N LYS A 129 1.79 -11.85 -1.79
CA LYS A 129 3.06 -12.10 -1.14
C LYS A 129 4.23 -11.99 -2.10
N ASN A 130 5.38 -11.63 -1.55
CA ASN A 130 6.66 -11.68 -2.27
C ASN A 130 6.64 -10.85 -3.56
N VAL A 131 6.08 -9.66 -3.47
CA VAL A 131 6.05 -8.74 -4.62
C VAL A 131 7.43 -8.12 -4.77
N THR A 132 8.04 -8.31 -5.93
CA THR A 132 9.31 -7.67 -6.26
C THR A 132 9.05 -6.38 -7.01
N HIS A 133 9.86 -5.37 -6.75
CA HIS A 133 9.72 -4.04 -7.34
C HIS A 133 11.04 -3.31 -7.29
N GLY A 134 11.10 -2.13 -7.90
CA GLY A 134 12.29 -1.30 -7.85
C GLY A 134 12.53 -0.68 -6.49
N LEU A 135 13.75 -0.20 -6.31
CA LEU A 135 14.16 0.55 -5.13
C LEU A 135 13.88 2.03 -5.33
N GLY A 136 13.93 2.79 -4.24
CA GLY A 136 13.70 4.23 -4.28
C GLY A 136 12.22 4.54 -4.37
N ASN A 137 11.91 5.71 -4.90
CA ASN A 137 10.53 6.18 -5.00
C ASN A 137 9.80 5.43 -6.10
N GLN A 138 8.72 4.75 -5.72
CA GLN A 138 7.88 4.00 -6.65
C GLN A 138 6.43 4.41 -6.45
N GLU A 139 5.71 4.57 -7.55
CA GLU A 139 4.27 4.74 -7.44
C GLU A 139 3.63 3.43 -7.01
N VAL A 140 2.79 3.49 -5.99
CA VAL A 140 1.96 2.36 -5.56
C VAL A 140 0.53 2.74 -5.91
N LYS A 141 -0.11 1.91 -6.74
CA LYS A 141 -1.42 2.23 -7.30
C LYS A 141 -2.35 1.04 -7.17
N LEU A 142 -3.55 1.35 -6.72
CA LEU A 142 -4.66 0.40 -6.64
C LEU A 142 -5.67 0.84 -7.69
N VAL A 143 -5.99 -0.04 -8.62
CA VAL A 143 -6.82 0.33 -9.77
C VAL A 143 -7.74 -0.82 -10.15
N VAL A 144 -8.96 -0.47 -10.58
CA VAL A 144 -9.91 -1.44 -11.12
C VAL A 144 -9.77 -1.46 -12.63
N THR A 145 -9.61 -2.65 -13.21
CA THR A 145 -9.46 -2.82 -14.65
C THR A 145 -10.42 -3.86 -15.24
N SER A 146 -11.13 -4.60 -14.38
CA SER A 146 -11.97 -5.72 -14.82
C SER A 146 -13.42 -5.57 -14.38
N ASP A 147 -13.86 -4.36 -14.14
CA ASP A 147 -15.24 -4.08 -13.77
C ASP A 147 -16.15 -4.44 -14.95
N ASP A 148 -17.14 -5.29 -14.66
CA ASP A 148 -18.12 -5.71 -15.68
C ASP A 148 -19.48 -5.04 -15.48
N GLY A 149 -19.56 -4.05 -14.58
CA GLY A 149 -20.78 -3.34 -14.29
C GLY A 149 -21.66 -3.98 -13.23
N THR A 150 -21.21 -5.10 -12.62
CA THR A 150 -22.01 -5.79 -11.62
C THR A 150 -21.51 -5.62 -10.20
N TRP A 151 -20.36 -4.98 -10.01
CA TRP A 151 -19.79 -4.77 -8.68
C TRP A 151 -18.94 -3.50 -8.66
N ASP A 152 -18.76 -2.97 -7.46
CA ASP A 152 -17.80 -1.89 -7.20
C ASP A 152 -16.82 -2.36 -6.15
N GLY A 153 -15.59 -1.86 -6.20
CA GLY A 153 -14.57 -2.19 -5.21
C GLY A 153 -14.41 -1.07 -4.20
N TYR A 154 -14.40 -1.43 -2.91
CA TYR A 154 -14.12 -0.48 -1.83
C TYR A 154 -12.82 -0.86 -1.18
N VAL A 155 -11.93 0.10 -0.99
CA VAL A 155 -10.60 -0.13 -0.41
C VAL A 155 -10.40 0.76 0.81
N ASP A 156 -9.90 0.16 1.88
CA ASP A 156 -9.76 0.78 3.19
C ASP A 156 -8.32 1.22 3.44
N TYR A 157 -7.41 0.27 3.62
CA TYR A 157 -6.01 0.58 3.84
C TYR A 157 -5.13 -0.49 3.21
N LEU A 158 -3.90 -0.08 2.94
CA LEU A 158 -2.86 -0.96 2.39
C LEU A 158 -1.75 -1.09 3.42
N THR A 159 -1.36 -2.31 3.73
CA THR A 159 -0.22 -2.61 4.60
C THR A 159 0.88 -3.24 3.76
N ILE A 160 2.10 -2.75 3.94
CA ILE A 160 3.28 -3.23 3.24
C ILE A 160 4.25 -3.76 4.28
N LYS A 161 4.66 -5.01 4.14
CA LYS A 161 5.63 -5.63 5.05
C LYS A 161 6.77 -6.30 4.31
#